data_df473e92febaf446508bffc2141756b1
#
_entry.id   df473e92febaf446508bffc2141756b1
#
_cell.length_a   1.000
_cell.length_b   1.000
_cell.length_c   1.000
_cell.angle_alpha   90.00
_cell.angle_beta   90.00
_cell.angle_gamma   90.00
#
_symmetry.space_group_name_H-M   'P 1'
#
loop_
_entity.id
_entity.type
_entity.pdbx_description
1 polymer ?
#
loop_
_entity_poly.entity_id
_entity_poly.type
_entity_poly.pdbx_seq_one_letter_code
_entity_poly.pdbx_strand_id
1 'polypeptide(L)'
;GAGYGPDWSDNISITYNQKYGRIPSEEERGIIHDYLRFIIGKRLIYIGESRYDGQGNKIGFVMEAPNNLGFDIREICSKSPTPPIQHTYRTVKDFISIIEKQLDSFEEIYNKLNLKSFFLSYWYAKGILKPYDLPILAGALEELIRQWYKNIEKNEDTVLIKKEEFNKRIKPVKELVIEQFKDTGYEQRMLNSIGNINRMSVTERFENFFIGINMPVGK
;
A
#
# COMPACT_ATOMS: atom_id res chain seq x y z
N GLY A 1 -39.67 3.85 -22.85
CA GLY A 1 -38.58 3.41 -22.00
C GLY A 1 -37.50 4.45 -22.04
N ALA A 2 -37.39 5.29 -21.00
CA ALA A 2 -36.29 6.23 -20.84
C ALA A 2 -35.03 5.38 -20.55
N GLY A 3 -34.12 5.31 -21.53
CA GLY A 3 -32.80 4.74 -21.32
C GLY A 3 -32.03 5.67 -20.39
N TYR A 4 -31.84 5.24 -19.14
CA TYR A 4 -30.81 5.81 -18.30
C TYR A 4 -29.48 5.45 -18.96
N GLY A 5 -28.91 6.38 -19.73
CA GLY A 5 -27.50 6.34 -20.05
C GLY A 5 -26.69 6.38 -18.77
N PRO A 6 -25.46 5.84 -18.76
CA PRO A 6 -24.61 5.95 -17.57
C PRO A 6 -24.50 7.44 -17.20
N ASP A 7 -24.83 7.72 -15.95
CA ASP A 7 -24.69 9.08 -15.41
C ASP A 7 -23.19 9.41 -15.36
N TRP A 8 -22.74 10.21 -16.31
CA TRP A 8 -21.32 10.62 -16.44
C TRP A 8 -20.93 11.69 -15.43
N SER A 9 -21.79 11.93 -14.43
CA SER A 9 -21.56 12.91 -13.36
C SER A 9 -20.44 12.54 -12.36
N ASP A 10 -19.92 11.31 -12.43
CA ASP A 10 -18.89 10.80 -11.53
C ASP A 10 -17.45 11.18 -11.96
N ASN A 11 -17.28 12.28 -12.65
CA ASN A 11 -15.94 12.77 -13.00
C ASN A 11 -15.36 13.60 -11.86
N ILE A 12 -14.13 13.27 -11.46
CA ILE A 12 -13.35 14.08 -10.53
C ILE A 12 -12.37 14.91 -11.34
N SER A 13 -12.40 16.22 -11.14
CA SER A 13 -11.43 17.13 -11.71
C SER A 13 -10.55 17.71 -10.60
N ILE A 14 -9.24 17.59 -10.77
CA ILE A 14 -8.25 18.16 -9.85
C ILE A 14 -7.57 19.31 -10.60
N THR A 15 -7.66 20.51 -10.05
CA THR A 15 -7.06 21.71 -10.64
C THR A 15 -5.85 22.15 -9.83
N TYR A 16 -4.69 22.21 -10.45
CA TYR A 16 -3.47 22.76 -9.89
C TYR A 16 -3.26 24.18 -10.41
N ASN A 17 -3.07 25.14 -9.52
CA ASN A 17 -2.90 26.53 -9.90
C ASN A 17 -1.65 27.10 -9.21
N GLN A 18 -0.74 27.67 -10.00
CA GLN A 18 0.50 28.31 -9.52
C GLN A 18 0.26 29.45 -8.51
N LYS A 19 -0.92 30.07 -8.53
CA LYS A 19 -1.31 31.08 -7.52
C LYS A 19 -1.27 30.54 -6.09
N TYR A 20 -1.49 29.24 -5.91
CA TYR A 20 -1.55 28.58 -4.61
C TYR A 20 -0.29 27.77 -4.29
N GLY A 21 0.72 27.82 -5.15
CA GLY A 21 1.98 27.12 -4.98
C GLY A 21 2.55 26.62 -6.31
N ARG A 22 3.54 25.75 -6.24
CA ARG A 22 4.07 25.11 -7.46
C ARG A 22 3.08 24.05 -7.98
N ILE A 23 3.12 23.82 -9.27
CA ILE A 23 2.42 22.66 -9.86
C ILE A 23 3.16 21.39 -9.45
N PRO A 24 2.46 20.40 -8.87
CA PRO A 24 3.06 19.13 -8.50
C PRO A 24 3.70 18.41 -9.69
N SER A 25 4.79 17.70 -9.44
CA SER A 25 5.40 16.81 -10.41
C SER A 25 4.43 15.67 -10.81
N GLU A 26 4.75 14.92 -11.86
CA GLU A 26 3.95 13.77 -12.25
C GLU A 26 3.87 12.71 -11.13
N GLU A 27 4.99 12.48 -10.44
CA GLU A 27 5.04 11.56 -9.29
C GLU A 27 4.14 12.01 -8.16
N GLU A 28 4.20 13.26 -7.75
CA GLU A 28 3.33 13.83 -6.71
C GLU A 28 1.84 13.80 -7.10
N ARG A 29 1.52 14.04 -8.37
CA ARG A 29 0.15 13.87 -8.87
C ARG A 29 -0.31 12.41 -8.79
N GLY A 30 0.60 11.45 -9.04
CA GLY A 30 0.35 10.03 -8.84
C GLY A 30 0.00 9.68 -7.40
N ILE A 31 0.73 10.23 -6.43
CA ILE A 31 0.46 10.06 -4.99
C ILE A 31 -0.92 10.61 -4.62
N ILE A 32 -1.23 11.82 -5.06
CA ILE A 32 -2.55 12.44 -4.83
C ILE A 32 -3.68 11.59 -5.43
N HIS A 33 -3.47 11.04 -6.62
CA HIS A 33 -4.43 10.20 -7.30
C HIS A 33 -4.68 8.88 -6.53
N ASP A 34 -3.63 8.23 -6.04
CA ASP A 34 -3.75 7.02 -5.23
C ASP A 34 -4.41 7.30 -3.88
N TYR A 35 -4.11 8.45 -3.27
CA TYR A 35 -4.76 8.91 -2.05
C TYR A 35 -6.28 9.10 -2.24
N LEU A 36 -6.68 9.74 -3.32
CA LEU A 36 -8.10 9.94 -3.64
C LEU A 36 -8.81 8.61 -3.94
N ARG A 37 -8.17 7.72 -4.69
CA ARG A 37 -8.68 6.34 -4.91
C ARG A 37 -8.95 5.64 -3.59
N PHE A 38 -8.01 5.72 -2.66
CA PHE A 38 -8.11 5.08 -1.36
C PHE A 38 -9.26 5.66 -0.55
N ILE A 39 -9.36 6.99 -0.42
CA ILE A 39 -10.40 7.64 0.37
C ILE A 39 -11.80 7.39 -0.22
N ILE A 40 -11.94 7.52 -1.53
CA ILE A 40 -13.21 7.31 -2.23
C ILE A 40 -13.58 5.83 -2.23
N GLY A 41 -12.60 4.92 -2.11
CA GLY A 41 -12.82 3.48 -2.18
C GLY A 41 -13.24 3.01 -3.57
N LYS A 42 -12.87 3.76 -4.61
CA LYS A 42 -13.17 3.46 -6.01
C LYS A 42 -11.91 3.64 -6.86
N ARG A 43 -11.70 2.74 -7.81
CA ARG A 43 -10.63 2.89 -8.78
C ARG A 43 -10.90 4.10 -9.67
N LEU A 44 -10.04 5.10 -9.59
CA LEU A 44 -10.07 6.24 -10.50
C LEU A 44 -9.21 5.94 -11.73
N ILE A 45 -9.71 6.31 -12.89
CA ILE A 45 -9.01 6.18 -14.16
C ILE A 45 -8.58 7.57 -14.59
N TYR A 46 -7.29 7.73 -14.88
CA TYR A 46 -6.81 8.95 -15.49
C TYR A 46 -7.32 9.03 -16.92
N ILE A 47 -8.07 10.08 -17.23
CA ILE A 47 -8.64 10.29 -18.58
C ILE A 47 -7.75 11.25 -19.37
N GLY A 48 -7.10 12.19 -18.68
CA GLY A 48 -6.25 13.17 -19.32
C GLY A 48 -6.11 14.45 -18.52
N GLU A 49 -5.36 15.39 -19.04
CA GLU A 49 -5.15 16.71 -18.46
C GLU A 49 -5.29 17.82 -19.51
N SER A 50 -5.75 18.97 -19.06
CA SER A 50 -5.73 20.21 -19.85
C SER A 50 -4.79 21.20 -19.18
N ARG A 51 -3.99 21.87 -19.99
CA ARG A 51 -3.04 22.88 -19.55
C ARG A 51 -3.52 24.26 -19.96
N TYR A 52 -3.39 25.23 -19.07
CA TYR A 52 -3.84 26.59 -19.28
C TYR A 52 -2.67 27.54 -19.00
N ASP A 53 -2.65 28.68 -19.71
CA ASP A 53 -1.74 29.79 -19.43
C ASP A 53 -2.17 30.61 -18.19
N GLY A 54 -1.37 31.61 -17.80
CA GLY A 54 -1.69 32.50 -16.68
C GLY A 54 -2.92 33.38 -16.89
N GLN A 55 -3.46 33.42 -18.09
CA GLN A 55 -4.66 34.17 -18.49
C GLN A 55 -5.91 33.28 -18.55
N GLY A 56 -5.74 31.95 -18.36
CA GLY A 56 -6.82 30.97 -18.41
C GLY A 56 -7.11 30.43 -19.80
N ASN A 57 -6.27 30.71 -20.81
CA ASN A 57 -6.43 30.14 -22.15
C ASN A 57 -5.86 28.73 -22.17
N LYS A 58 -6.56 27.80 -22.80
CA LYS A 58 -6.10 26.42 -22.97
C LYS A 58 -4.94 26.38 -23.95
N ILE A 59 -3.76 25.95 -23.48
CA ILE A 59 -2.52 25.87 -24.27
C ILE A 59 -2.15 24.44 -24.68
N GLY A 60 -2.83 23.45 -24.12
CA GLY A 60 -2.60 22.05 -24.47
C GLY A 60 -3.54 21.11 -23.74
N PHE A 61 -3.59 19.88 -24.22
CA PHE A 61 -4.25 18.78 -23.52
C PHE A 61 -3.57 17.46 -23.88
N VAL A 62 -3.66 16.50 -22.97
CA VAL A 62 -3.28 15.12 -23.17
C VAL A 62 -4.49 14.26 -22.81
N MET A 63 -4.83 13.31 -23.66
CA MET A 63 -5.85 12.30 -23.36
C MET A 63 -5.22 10.92 -23.44
N GLU A 64 -5.49 10.09 -22.46
CA GLU A 64 -5.19 8.67 -22.56
C GLU A 64 -6.38 7.92 -23.18
N ALA A 65 -6.08 7.09 -24.19
CA ALA A 65 -7.10 6.25 -24.78
C ALA A 65 -7.52 5.16 -23.78
N PRO A 66 -8.81 5.05 -23.44
CA PRO A 66 -9.29 4.06 -22.47
C PRO A 66 -8.94 2.61 -22.83
N ASN A 67 -8.72 2.34 -24.12
CA ASN A 67 -8.43 1.00 -24.64
C ASN A 67 -7.04 0.46 -24.21
N ASN A 68 -6.14 1.30 -23.74
CA ASN A 68 -4.81 0.89 -23.28
C ASN A 68 -4.79 0.40 -21.83
N LEU A 69 -5.91 0.44 -21.13
CA LEU A 69 -5.96 0.19 -19.69
C LEU A 69 -6.09 -1.30 -19.34
N GLY A 70 -6.27 -2.19 -20.29
CA GLY A 70 -6.31 -3.65 -20.06
C GLY A 70 -7.49 -4.16 -19.23
N PHE A 71 -8.54 -3.34 -19.00
CA PHE A 71 -9.73 -3.72 -18.24
C PHE A 71 -10.97 -2.98 -18.76
N ASP A 72 -12.13 -3.57 -18.50
CA ASP A 72 -13.41 -2.98 -18.91
C ASP A 72 -13.77 -1.79 -17.99
N ILE A 73 -13.79 -0.60 -18.58
CA ILE A 73 -14.19 0.64 -17.88
C ILE A 73 -15.62 0.52 -17.33
N ARG A 74 -16.53 -0.17 -18.03
CA ARG A 74 -17.91 -0.34 -17.61
C ARG A 74 -17.99 -1.11 -16.31
N GLU A 75 -17.14 -2.12 -16.13
CA GLU A 75 -17.08 -2.88 -14.88
C GLU A 75 -16.63 -2.01 -13.71
N ILE A 76 -15.68 -1.11 -13.91
CA ILE A 76 -15.21 -0.17 -12.88
C ILE A 76 -16.27 0.86 -12.53
N CYS A 77 -16.94 1.43 -13.55
CA CYS A 77 -17.97 2.44 -13.35
C CYS A 77 -19.24 1.88 -12.68
N SER A 78 -19.54 0.59 -12.91
CA SER A 78 -20.74 -0.04 -12.34
C SER A 78 -20.65 -0.41 -10.87
N LYS A 79 -19.43 -0.50 -10.32
CA LYS A 79 -19.23 -0.86 -8.91
C LYS A 79 -19.41 0.37 -8.01
N SER A 80 -20.26 0.23 -7.01
CA SER A 80 -20.42 1.26 -5.97
C SER A 80 -19.09 1.51 -5.23
N PRO A 81 -18.79 2.76 -4.84
CA PRO A 81 -17.65 3.06 -3.98
C PRO A 81 -17.72 2.25 -2.68
N THR A 82 -16.62 1.64 -2.30
CA THR A 82 -16.47 0.95 -1.01
C THR A 82 -15.25 1.53 -0.31
N PRO A 83 -15.40 2.71 0.32
CA PRO A 83 -14.28 3.31 1.03
C PRO A 83 -13.78 2.36 2.12
N PRO A 84 -12.46 2.19 2.26
CA PRO A 84 -11.87 1.31 3.26
C PRO A 84 -12.17 1.78 4.68
N ILE A 85 -12.44 3.06 4.84
CA ILE A 85 -12.88 3.68 6.08
C ILE A 85 -14.31 4.15 5.87
N GLN A 86 -15.24 3.62 6.64
CA GLN A 86 -16.62 4.11 6.62
C GLN A 86 -16.65 5.46 7.32
N HIS A 87 -16.61 6.51 6.53
CA HIS A 87 -16.76 7.85 7.04
C HIS A 87 -18.20 8.28 6.94
N THR A 88 -18.81 8.56 8.06
CA THR A 88 -20.06 9.30 8.13
C THR A 88 -19.76 10.78 7.92
N TYR A 89 -19.43 11.16 6.70
CA TYR A 89 -19.28 12.59 6.39
C TYR A 89 -20.64 13.26 6.42
N ARG A 90 -20.72 14.29 7.23
CA ARG A 90 -21.92 15.12 7.29
C ARG A 90 -21.95 16.14 6.16
N THR A 91 -20.78 16.56 5.67
CA THR A 91 -20.66 17.57 4.61
C THR A 91 -19.41 17.34 3.73
N VAL A 92 -19.44 17.88 2.49
CA VAL A 92 -18.27 17.91 1.60
C VAL A 92 -17.09 18.67 2.23
N LYS A 93 -17.39 19.69 3.06
CA LYS A 93 -16.37 20.48 3.76
C LYS A 93 -15.58 19.64 4.75
N ASP A 94 -16.23 18.72 5.46
CA ASP A 94 -15.57 17.81 6.40
C ASP A 94 -14.63 16.88 5.65
N PHE A 95 -15.04 16.40 4.48
CA PHE A 95 -14.23 15.55 3.61
C PHE A 95 -12.95 16.27 3.14
N ILE A 96 -13.08 17.49 2.62
CA ILE A 96 -11.95 18.30 2.17
C ILE A 96 -10.97 18.57 3.32
N SER A 97 -11.47 18.94 4.50
CA SER A 97 -10.62 19.21 5.68
C SER A 97 -9.80 17.97 6.12
N ILE A 98 -10.35 16.78 5.96
CA ILE A 98 -9.61 15.53 6.25
C ILE A 98 -8.52 15.30 5.21
N ILE A 99 -8.83 15.49 3.94
CA ILE A 99 -7.86 15.35 2.84
C ILE A 99 -6.66 16.28 3.07
N GLU A 100 -6.91 17.57 3.33
CA GLU A 100 -5.86 18.56 3.54
C GLU A 100 -4.95 18.21 4.73
N LYS A 101 -5.52 17.75 5.84
CA LYS A 101 -4.75 17.40 7.04
C LYS A 101 -3.92 16.14 6.92
N GLN A 102 -4.30 15.22 6.06
CA GLN A 102 -3.67 13.90 5.99
C GLN A 102 -2.72 13.75 4.79
N LEU A 103 -2.79 14.64 3.81
CA LEU A 103 -2.04 14.49 2.57
C LEU A 103 -0.53 14.47 2.79
N ASP A 104 0.01 15.39 3.59
CA ASP A 104 1.46 15.46 3.86
C ASP A 104 1.95 14.19 4.57
N SER A 105 1.21 13.73 5.58
CA SER A 105 1.51 12.50 6.29
C SER A 105 1.39 11.26 5.38
N PHE A 106 0.43 11.28 4.45
CA PHE A 106 0.26 10.22 3.48
C PHE A 106 1.44 10.13 2.51
N GLU A 107 1.93 11.27 2.00
CA GLU A 107 3.09 11.30 1.10
C GLU A 107 4.33 10.72 1.75
N GLU A 108 4.60 11.07 3.00
CA GLU A 108 5.71 10.52 3.76
C GLU A 108 5.61 8.98 3.91
N ILE A 109 4.44 8.50 4.30
CA ILE A 109 4.18 7.06 4.49
C ILE A 109 4.16 6.33 3.14
N TYR A 110 3.62 6.96 2.09
CA TYR A 110 3.52 6.39 0.75
C TYR A 110 4.89 5.94 0.23
N ASN A 111 5.88 6.82 0.36
CA ASN A 111 7.24 6.52 -0.09
C ASN A 111 7.94 5.51 0.85
N LYS A 112 7.81 5.67 2.16
CA LYS A 112 8.42 4.76 3.14
C LYS A 112 7.92 3.33 3.03
N LEU A 113 6.64 3.14 2.79
CA LEU A 113 6.01 1.82 2.73
C LEU A 113 5.83 1.30 1.30
N ASN A 114 6.30 2.02 0.28
CA ASN A 114 6.08 1.67 -1.13
C ASN A 114 4.59 1.42 -1.43
N LEU A 115 3.73 2.32 -0.98
CA LEU A 115 2.27 2.16 -1.12
C LEU A 115 1.81 2.10 -2.57
N LYS A 116 2.60 2.62 -3.52
CA LYS A 116 2.32 2.47 -4.96
C LYS A 116 2.14 1.00 -5.34
N SER A 117 3.07 0.15 -4.94
CA SER A 117 3.01 -1.28 -5.22
C SER A 117 1.85 -1.97 -4.51
N PHE A 118 1.60 -1.58 -3.24
CA PHE A 118 0.46 -2.06 -2.46
C PHE A 118 -0.87 -1.72 -3.13
N PHE A 119 -1.11 -0.47 -3.51
CA PHE A 119 -2.35 -0.05 -4.16
C PHE A 119 -2.54 -0.70 -5.53
N LEU A 120 -1.47 -0.88 -6.29
CA LEU A 120 -1.55 -1.59 -7.57
C LEU A 120 -2.08 -3.02 -7.36
N SER A 121 -1.50 -3.75 -6.41
CA SER A 121 -1.94 -5.11 -6.07
C SER A 121 -3.35 -5.14 -5.50
N TYR A 122 -3.69 -4.20 -4.62
CA TYR A 122 -5.03 -4.07 -4.04
C TYR A 122 -6.11 -3.86 -5.11
N TRP A 123 -5.90 -2.90 -6.02
CA TRP A 123 -6.86 -2.62 -7.08
C TRP A 123 -6.93 -3.74 -8.11
N TYR A 124 -5.81 -4.41 -8.39
CA TYR A 124 -5.81 -5.60 -9.23
C TYR A 124 -6.64 -6.72 -8.61
N ALA A 125 -6.43 -7.03 -7.33
CA ALA A 125 -7.20 -8.04 -6.61
C ALA A 125 -8.70 -7.73 -6.62
N LYS A 126 -9.10 -6.46 -6.48
CA LYS A 126 -10.51 -6.04 -6.54
C LYS A 126 -11.17 -6.28 -7.91
N GLY A 127 -10.40 -6.40 -8.98
CA GLY A 127 -10.89 -6.72 -10.33
C GLY A 127 -10.99 -8.21 -10.62
N ILE A 128 -10.51 -9.08 -9.73
CA ILE A 128 -10.49 -10.53 -9.95
C ILE A 128 -11.65 -11.20 -9.22
N LEU A 129 -12.09 -12.35 -9.76
CA LEU A 129 -13.12 -13.17 -9.15
C LEU A 129 -12.61 -13.79 -7.83
N LYS A 130 -13.43 -13.75 -6.81
CA LYS A 130 -13.16 -14.45 -5.55
C LYS A 130 -13.20 -15.99 -5.76
N PRO A 131 -12.31 -16.77 -5.12
CA PRO A 131 -11.37 -16.39 -4.04
C PRO A 131 -9.94 -16.06 -4.51
N TYR A 132 -9.71 -15.87 -5.81
CA TYR A 132 -8.36 -15.66 -6.37
C TYR A 132 -7.72 -14.32 -5.98
N ASP A 133 -8.49 -13.40 -5.41
CA ASP A 133 -8.00 -12.14 -4.86
C ASP A 133 -7.18 -12.33 -3.57
N LEU A 134 -7.48 -13.36 -2.76
CA LEU A 134 -6.84 -13.58 -1.46
C LEU A 134 -5.32 -13.74 -1.50
N PRO A 135 -4.72 -14.57 -2.38
CA PRO A 135 -3.26 -14.68 -2.46
C PRO A 135 -2.58 -13.36 -2.81
N ILE A 136 -3.20 -12.55 -3.67
CA ILE A 136 -2.65 -11.25 -4.08
C ILE A 136 -2.71 -10.26 -2.92
N LEU A 137 -3.83 -10.21 -2.20
CA LEU A 137 -3.98 -9.35 -1.02
C LEU A 137 -3.03 -9.77 0.11
N ALA A 138 -2.86 -11.08 0.33
CA ALA A 138 -1.92 -11.60 1.31
C ALA A 138 -0.49 -11.21 0.96
N GLY A 139 -0.06 -11.40 -0.29
CA GLY A 139 1.27 -11.00 -0.75
C GLY A 139 1.49 -9.49 -0.67
N ALA A 140 0.48 -8.68 -0.99
CA ALA A 140 0.55 -7.23 -0.85
C ALA A 140 0.70 -6.81 0.62
N LEU A 141 -0.01 -7.45 1.54
CA LEU A 141 0.08 -7.18 2.97
C LEU A 141 1.44 -7.63 3.54
N GLU A 142 1.95 -8.80 3.15
CA GLU A 142 3.29 -9.24 3.56
C GLU A 142 4.38 -8.27 3.10
N GLU A 143 4.28 -7.78 1.87
CA GLU A 143 5.22 -6.79 1.35
C GLU A 143 5.13 -5.46 2.12
N LEU A 144 3.91 -5.00 2.44
CA LEU A 144 3.70 -3.81 3.27
C LEU A 144 4.35 -3.95 4.65
N ILE A 145 4.17 -5.10 5.31
CA ILE A 145 4.78 -5.41 6.60
C ILE A 145 6.31 -5.43 6.49
N ARG A 146 6.83 -6.03 5.42
CA ARG A 146 8.28 -6.06 5.16
C ARG A 146 8.85 -4.64 5.02
N GLN A 147 8.18 -3.75 4.29
CA GLN A 147 8.59 -2.35 4.14
C GLN A 147 8.51 -1.59 5.46
N TRP A 148 7.51 -1.88 6.29
CA TRP A 148 7.37 -1.28 7.61
C TRP A 148 8.55 -1.67 8.54
N TYR A 149 8.90 -2.95 8.61
CA TYR A 149 10.05 -3.40 9.37
C TYR A 149 11.37 -2.80 8.87
N LYS A 150 11.53 -2.70 7.56
CA LYS A 150 12.72 -2.12 6.95
C LYS A 150 12.85 -0.62 7.21
N ASN A 151 11.80 0.14 6.96
CA ASN A 151 11.88 1.59 6.84
C ASN A 151 11.40 2.35 8.10
N ILE A 152 10.58 1.73 8.94
CA ILE A 152 10.06 2.34 10.17
C ILE A 152 10.72 1.72 11.38
N GLU A 153 10.63 0.41 11.58
CA GLU A 153 11.21 -0.29 12.73
C GLU A 153 12.73 -0.46 12.66
N LYS A 154 13.33 -0.30 11.46
CA LYS A 154 14.77 -0.53 11.22
C LYS A 154 15.24 -1.93 11.60
N ASN A 155 14.36 -2.92 11.46
CA ASN A 155 14.60 -4.34 11.74
C ASN A 155 14.28 -5.19 10.49
N GLU A 156 15.02 -4.97 9.40
CA GLU A 156 14.78 -5.67 8.11
C GLU A 156 14.85 -7.20 8.24
N ASP A 157 15.74 -7.70 9.06
CA ASP A 157 15.91 -9.15 9.31
C ASP A 157 14.80 -9.75 10.18
N THR A 158 13.92 -8.91 10.73
CA THR A 158 12.84 -9.33 11.65
C THR A 158 13.33 -10.22 12.79
N VAL A 159 14.45 -9.84 13.40
CA VAL A 159 15.07 -10.59 14.47
C VAL A 159 14.52 -10.17 15.84
N LEU A 160 14.45 -11.13 16.79
CA LEU A 160 14.00 -10.88 18.17
C LEU A 160 15.05 -10.10 18.98
N ILE A 161 16.31 -10.46 18.79
CA ILE A 161 17.45 -9.77 19.40
C ILE A 161 18.56 -9.56 18.36
N LYS A 162 19.39 -8.54 18.59
CA LYS A 162 20.49 -8.23 17.67
C LYS A 162 21.38 -9.43 17.41
N LYS A 163 21.82 -9.59 16.18
CA LYS A 163 22.57 -10.77 15.70
C LYS A 163 23.84 -11.04 16.51
N GLU A 164 24.58 -9.99 16.91
CA GLU A 164 25.78 -10.14 17.71
C GLU A 164 25.47 -10.72 19.09
N GLU A 165 24.42 -10.18 19.75
CA GLU A 165 23.97 -10.64 21.05
C GLU A 165 23.43 -12.07 20.99
N PHE A 166 22.63 -12.38 19.98
CA PHE A 166 22.14 -13.73 19.75
C PHE A 166 23.29 -14.72 19.56
N ASN A 167 24.25 -14.40 18.69
CA ASN A 167 25.40 -15.28 18.44
C ASN A 167 26.23 -15.53 19.70
N LYS A 168 26.40 -14.51 20.56
CA LYS A 168 27.10 -14.66 21.84
C LYS A 168 26.37 -15.62 22.77
N ARG A 169 25.03 -15.47 22.89
CA ARG A 169 24.22 -16.28 23.79
C ARG A 169 24.06 -17.73 23.30
N ILE A 170 23.95 -17.93 21.98
CA ILE A 170 23.67 -19.25 21.39
C ILE A 170 24.93 -20.08 21.13
N LYS A 171 26.12 -19.47 21.25
CA LYS A 171 27.40 -20.16 20.98
C LYS A 171 27.55 -21.50 21.70
N PRO A 172 27.29 -21.63 23.02
CA PRO A 172 27.43 -22.91 23.72
C PRO A 172 26.48 -23.98 23.17
N VAL A 173 25.26 -23.57 22.76
CA VAL A 173 24.28 -24.51 22.16
C VAL A 173 24.74 -24.98 20.81
N LYS A 174 25.33 -24.10 19.99
CA LYS A 174 25.90 -24.48 18.67
C LYS A 174 27.05 -25.47 18.83
N GLU A 175 27.94 -25.23 19.79
CA GLU A 175 29.06 -26.14 20.09
C GLU A 175 28.57 -27.54 20.51
N LEU A 176 27.54 -27.59 21.40
CA LEU A 176 26.92 -28.84 21.81
C LEU A 176 26.26 -29.58 20.61
N VAL A 177 25.56 -28.84 19.73
CA VAL A 177 24.96 -29.44 18.53
C VAL A 177 26.02 -30.01 17.60
N ILE A 178 27.11 -29.31 17.37
CA ILE A 178 28.22 -29.81 16.56
C ILE A 178 28.75 -31.11 17.15
N GLU A 179 28.98 -31.16 18.44
CA GLU A 179 29.47 -32.33 19.14
C GLU A 179 28.51 -33.52 19.03
N GLN A 180 27.21 -33.32 19.28
CA GLN A 180 26.21 -34.38 19.31
C GLN A 180 25.79 -34.89 17.94
N PHE A 181 25.86 -34.05 16.91
CA PHE A 181 25.46 -34.41 15.55
C PHE A 181 26.64 -34.57 14.58
N LYS A 182 27.86 -34.58 15.11
CA LYS A 182 29.05 -34.87 14.32
C LYS A 182 28.86 -36.20 13.58
N ASP A 183 29.25 -36.24 12.31
CA ASP A 183 29.20 -37.41 11.46
C ASP A 183 27.80 -37.99 11.15
N THR A 184 26.72 -37.30 11.59
CA THR A 184 25.34 -37.74 11.31
C THR A 184 24.81 -37.27 9.95
N GLY A 185 25.47 -36.30 9.30
CA GLY A 185 24.97 -35.59 8.11
C GLY A 185 23.86 -34.57 8.41
N TYR A 186 23.39 -34.44 9.67
CA TYR A 186 22.35 -33.52 10.07
C TYR A 186 22.87 -32.25 10.75
N GLU A 187 24.15 -32.16 11.02
CA GLU A 187 24.80 -31.04 11.72
C GLU A 187 24.38 -29.68 11.14
N GLN A 188 24.57 -29.48 9.83
CA GLN A 188 24.27 -28.22 9.18
C GLN A 188 22.77 -27.84 9.25
N ARG A 189 21.89 -28.85 9.15
CA ARG A 189 20.45 -28.64 9.28
C ARG A 189 20.06 -28.15 10.68
N MET A 190 20.66 -28.75 11.70
CA MET A 190 20.45 -28.37 13.11
C MET A 190 20.95 -26.93 13.40
N LEU A 191 22.15 -26.59 12.91
CA LEU A 191 22.71 -25.25 13.04
C LEU A 191 21.83 -24.19 12.35
N ASN A 192 21.32 -24.51 11.16
CA ASN A 192 20.38 -23.61 10.46
C ASN A 192 19.07 -23.43 11.24
N SER A 193 18.54 -24.49 11.83
CA SER A 193 17.34 -24.43 12.67
C SER A 193 17.56 -23.53 13.89
N ILE A 194 18.72 -23.65 14.55
CA ILE A 194 19.11 -22.78 15.67
C ILE A 194 19.19 -21.32 15.20
N GLY A 195 19.75 -21.06 14.02
CA GLY A 195 19.79 -19.70 13.45
C GLY A 195 18.42 -19.08 13.26
N ASN A 196 17.41 -19.89 12.97
CA ASN A 196 16.04 -19.42 12.74
C ASN A 196 15.27 -19.10 14.04
N ILE A 197 15.72 -19.59 15.22
CA ILE A 197 15.08 -19.31 16.52
C ILE A 197 15.03 -17.79 16.80
N ASN A 198 16.00 -17.03 16.31
CA ASN A 198 16.04 -15.57 16.49
C ASN A 198 15.16 -14.78 15.50
N ARG A 199 14.39 -15.45 14.65
CA ARG A 199 13.48 -14.78 13.74
C ARG A 199 12.08 -14.74 14.31
N MET A 200 11.43 -13.61 14.15
CA MET A 200 10.01 -13.49 14.46
C MET A 200 9.20 -14.44 13.56
N SER A 201 8.25 -15.11 14.14
CA SER A 201 7.25 -15.86 13.38
C SER A 201 6.41 -14.93 12.49
N VAL A 202 5.72 -15.49 11.52
CA VAL A 202 4.79 -14.71 10.68
C VAL A 202 3.73 -14.03 11.57
N THR A 203 3.15 -14.76 12.53
CA THR A 203 2.14 -14.24 13.45
C THR A 203 2.67 -13.04 14.25
N GLU A 204 3.84 -13.17 14.89
CA GLU A 204 4.45 -12.07 15.65
C GLU A 204 4.70 -10.82 14.77
N ARG A 205 5.14 -11.02 13.53
CA ARG A 205 5.35 -9.90 12.60
C ARG A 205 4.05 -9.16 12.29
N PHE A 206 2.97 -9.89 12.05
CA PHE A 206 1.66 -9.31 11.80
C PHE A 206 1.11 -8.60 13.04
N GLU A 207 1.16 -9.23 14.21
CA GLU A 207 0.71 -8.63 15.46
C GLU A 207 1.45 -7.33 15.78
N ASN A 208 2.79 -7.34 15.71
CA ASN A 208 3.60 -6.16 15.96
C ASN A 208 3.31 -5.04 14.95
N PHE A 209 3.11 -5.37 13.68
CA PHE A 209 2.72 -4.40 12.66
C PHE A 209 1.38 -3.74 13.01
N PHE A 210 0.34 -4.53 13.32
CA PHE A 210 -0.97 -3.99 13.65
C PHE A 210 -0.94 -3.16 14.93
N ILE A 211 -0.20 -3.59 15.95
CA ILE A 211 0.03 -2.80 17.17
C ILE A 211 0.74 -1.49 16.84
N GLY A 212 1.78 -1.55 16.00
CA GLY A 212 2.58 -0.37 15.59
C GLY A 212 1.79 0.68 14.84
N ILE A 213 0.74 0.28 14.11
CA ILE A 213 -0.19 1.21 13.44
C ILE A 213 -1.48 1.48 14.25
N ASN A 214 -1.48 1.16 15.55
CA ASN A 214 -2.60 1.34 16.47
C ASN A 214 -3.90 0.63 16.06
N MET A 215 -3.82 -0.49 15.36
CA MET A 215 -4.97 -1.35 15.09
C MET A 215 -5.17 -2.36 16.23
N PRO A 216 -6.40 -2.54 16.72
CA PRO A 216 -6.67 -3.56 17.74
C PRO A 216 -6.44 -4.95 17.16
N VAL A 217 -5.56 -5.72 17.79
CA VAL A 217 -5.38 -7.14 17.49
C VAL A 217 -6.37 -7.90 18.36
N GLY A 218 -7.38 -8.50 17.73
CA GLY A 218 -8.32 -9.37 18.45
C GLY A 218 -7.58 -10.57 19.07
N LYS A 219 -7.89 -10.86 20.33
CA LYS A 219 -7.46 -12.10 20.99
C LYS A 219 -8.30 -13.27 20.52
#